data_baa704d0ae0593abb352639da6613a1b
#
_entry.id   baa704d0ae0593abb352639da6613a1b
#
_cell.length_a   1.000
_cell.length_b   1.000
_cell.length_c   1.000
_cell.angle_alpha   90.00
_cell.angle_beta   90.00
_cell.angle_gamma   90.00
#
_symmetry.space_group_name_H-M   'P 1'
#
loop_
_entity.id
_entity.type
_entity.pdbx_description
1 polymer ?
#
loop_
_entity_poly.entity_id
_entity_poly.type
_entity_poly.pdbx_seq_one_letter_code
_entity_poly.pdbx_strand_id
1 'polypeptide(L)'
;MRKLLVFLCILFIPISIFAYSDYIIPGGKTLGIKVDTKGVMVIGFYKVNGKYNKGSPSLANGDYIIKVNDIEVSNVNELSNAIEKYIGNDTIEVTYIRKGLEKKTKLDLISIDGVIKTGLFVKSSIMGIGTLSYIDPNTLIYGALGHEIVESNTNEKVEIKEGTIFNSFVTGIEKSIIGTPGSKIAKFNYNYEFGNIVKNTRYGIFGIYNDKINSNNLIKVGNAKIGSAVIKTVLNGDKEESFNIEITKINETSDIKNITFKINDDRLISLTGGVIQGMSGSPIFQDDKIVGALTHVIVDNPYSGYGIFIQKMLEEGER
;
A
#
# COMPACT_ATOMS: atom_id res chain seq x y z
N MET A 1 20.83 41.29 -29.01
CA MET A 1 20.62 39.93 -29.58
C MET A 1 20.88 38.82 -28.59
N ARG A 2 22.00 38.73 -27.90
CA ARG A 2 22.32 37.63 -26.96
C ARG A 2 21.34 37.50 -25.77
N LYS A 3 20.85 38.62 -25.19
CA LYS A 3 19.83 38.65 -24.13
C LYS A 3 18.43 38.24 -24.61
N LEU A 4 18.09 38.52 -25.88
CA LEU A 4 16.82 38.10 -26.48
C LEU A 4 16.80 36.59 -26.76
N LEU A 5 17.93 35.99 -27.13
CA LEU A 5 18.05 34.54 -27.35
C LEU A 5 17.92 33.76 -26.08
N VAL A 6 18.47 34.25 -24.96
CA VAL A 6 18.34 33.64 -23.62
C VAL A 6 16.88 33.67 -23.14
N PHE A 7 16.17 34.78 -23.39
CA PHE A 7 14.75 34.89 -23.05
C PHE A 7 13.89 33.96 -23.91
N LEU A 8 14.23 33.77 -25.18
CA LEU A 8 13.52 32.83 -26.08
C LEU A 8 13.75 31.38 -25.67
N CYS A 9 14.94 31.00 -25.18
CA CYS A 9 15.23 29.64 -24.68
C CYS A 9 14.47 29.31 -23.39
N ILE A 10 14.18 30.28 -22.52
CA ILE A 10 13.39 30.09 -21.31
C ILE A 10 11.91 29.77 -21.63
N LEU A 11 11.40 30.34 -22.76
CA LEU A 11 10.02 30.09 -23.23
C LEU A 11 9.80 28.66 -23.77
N PHE A 12 10.86 27.92 -24.07
CA PHE A 12 10.79 26.53 -24.57
C PHE A 12 11.15 25.47 -23.53
N ILE A 13 11.26 25.81 -22.24
CA ILE A 13 11.38 24.80 -21.21
C ILE A 13 9.99 24.12 -21.09
N PRO A 14 9.85 22.84 -21.45
CA PRO A 14 8.57 22.15 -21.30
C PRO A 14 8.26 22.07 -19.81
N ILE A 15 7.30 22.85 -19.35
CA ILE A 15 6.71 22.67 -18.03
C ILE A 15 5.80 21.47 -18.18
N SER A 16 6.21 20.33 -17.64
CA SER A 16 5.33 19.17 -17.51
C SER A 16 4.22 19.53 -16.53
N ILE A 17 3.08 19.98 -17.05
CA ILE A 17 1.87 20.15 -16.28
C ILE A 17 1.26 18.75 -16.19
N PHE A 18 1.42 18.07 -15.05
CA PHE A 18 0.65 16.87 -14.73
C PHE A 18 -0.77 17.34 -14.49
N ALA A 19 -1.62 17.12 -15.45
CA ALA A 19 -3.04 17.46 -15.36
C ALA A 19 -3.84 16.17 -15.16
N TYR A 20 -4.25 15.91 -13.92
CA TYR A 20 -5.28 14.93 -13.62
C TYR A 20 -6.65 15.48 -14.03
N SER A 21 -7.64 14.58 -14.18
CA SER A 21 -9.01 14.96 -14.56
C SER A 21 -9.70 15.74 -13.45
N ASP A 22 -10.40 16.83 -13.80
CA ASP A 22 -11.25 17.59 -12.86
C ASP A 22 -12.44 16.77 -12.35
N TYR A 23 -12.84 15.76 -13.11
CA TYR A 23 -13.92 14.82 -12.81
C TYR A 23 -13.37 13.40 -12.85
N ILE A 24 -13.60 12.67 -11.78
CA ILE A 24 -13.10 11.29 -11.58
C ILE A 24 -14.24 10.35 -11.22
N ILE A 25 -14.05 9.06 -11.41
CA ILE A 25 -14.96 8.03 -10.94
C ILE A 25 -14.63 7.75 -9.48
N PRO A 26 -15.56 7.99 -8.54
CA PRO A 26 -15.32 7.74 -7.13
C PRO A 26 -15.22 6.25 -6.83
N GLY A 27 -14.34 5.89 -5.92
CA GLY A 27 -14.21 4.55 -5.39
C GLY A 27 -15.22 4.24 -4.27
N GLY A 28 -14.81 3.38 -3.36
CA GLY A 28 -15.59 2.87 -2.23
C GLY A 28 -15.58 1.34 -2.14
N LYS A 29 -15.26 0.64 -3.24
CA LYS A 29 -15.13 -0.82 -3.28
C LYS A 29 -13.99 -1.30 -2.40
N THR A 30 -14.21 -2.40 -1.67
CA THR A 30 -13.14 -3.09 -0.98
C THR A 30 -12.30 -3.88 -1.98
N LEU A 31 -10.98 -3.75 -1.87
CA LEU A 31 -9.99 -4.40 -2.70
C LEU A 31 -9.25 -5.49 -1.93
N GLY A 32 -9.08 -6.66 -2.55
CA GLY A 32 -8.01 -7.56 -2.20
C GLY A 32 -6.73 -7.07 -2.89
N ILE A 33 -5.65 -7.02 -2.16
CA ILE A 33 -4.35 -6.51 -2.63
C ILE A 33 -3.32 -7.61 -2.48
N LYS A 34 -2.59 -7.92 -3.55
CA LYS A 34 -1.41 -8.78 -3.52
C LYS A 34 -0.25 -8.03 -4.16
N VAL A 35 0.89 -7.98 -3.47
CA VAL A 35 2.13 -7.45 -4.02
C VAL A 35 3.23 -8.49 -3.89
N ASP A 36 3.98 -8.69 -4.94
CA ASP A 36 5.19 -9.49 -4.96
C ASP A 36 6.40 -8.55 -4.83
N THR A 37 7.34 -8.91 -3.95
CA THR A 37 8.48 -8.07 -3.60
C THR A 37 9.62 -8.16 -4.63
N LYS A 38 10.52 -7.17 -4.69
CA LYS A 38 11.66 -7.15 -5.62
C LYS A 38 12.70 -8.25 -5.41
N GLY A 39 12.48 -9.13 -4.48
CA GLY A 39 13.31 -10.25 -4.08
C GLY A 39 12.69 -10.89 -2.85
N VAL A 40 13.41 -11.76 -2.17
CA VAL A 40 12.92 -12.41 -0.96
C VAL A 40 13.26 -11.54 0.25
N MET A 41 12.24 -10.88 0.82
CA MET A 41 12.39 -9.95 1.94
C MET A 41 12.71 -10.67 3.24
N VAL A 42 13.76 -10.25 3.93
CA VAL A 42 14.06 -10.69 5.30
C VAL A 42 13.17 -9.94 6.27
N ILE A 43 12.33 -10.68 7.00
CA ILE A 43 11.36 -10.11 7.95
C ILE A 43 11.71 -10.42 9.42
N GLY A 44 12.73 -11.22 9.66
CA GLY A 44 13.16 -11.57 11.01
C GLY A 44 14.22 -12.65 11.02
N PHE A 45 14.65 -13.00 12.23
CA PHE A 45 15.68 -14.01 12.48
C PHE A 45 15.25 -14.93 13.61
N TYR A 46 15.62 -16.20 13.49
CA TYR A 46 15.48 -17.17 14.59
C TYR A 46 16.82 -17.82 14.92
N LYS A 47 16.94 -18.33 16.13
CA LYS A 47 18.17 -19.00 16.59
C LYS A 47 18.24 -20.43 16.05
N VAL A 48 19.39 -20.78 15.47
CA VAL A 48 19.76 -22.14 15.11
C VAL A 48 20.89 -22.56 16.05
N ASN A 49 20.74 -23.68 16.75
CA ASN A 49 21.68 -24.13 17.81
C ASN A 49 22.03 -23.01 18.83
N GLY A 50 21.01 -22.24 19.25
CA GLY A 50 21.15 -21.17 20.24
C GLY A 50 21.76 -19.85 19.73
N LYS A 51 22.19 -19.77 18.47
CA LYS A 51 22.83 -18.59 17.86
C LYS A 51 22.02 -18.05 16.68
N TYR A 52 22.05 -16.73 16.49
CA TYR A 52 21.51 -16.10 15.30
C TYR A 52 22.50 -16.23 14.14
N ASN A 53 22.04 -16.69 12.99
CA ASN A 53 22.77 -16.71 11.74
C ASN A 53 22.31 -15.53 10.88
N LYS A 54 23.05 -14.44 10.89
CA LYS A 54 22.74 -13.21 10.16
C LYS A 54 23.66 -12.98 8.96
N GLY A 55 24.67 -13.84 8.79
CA GLY A 55 25.72 -13.66 7.81
C GLY A 55 26.80 -12.66 8.25
N SER A 56 27.85 -12.55 7.42
CA SER A 56 28.96 -11.61 7.60
C SER A 56 29.33 -10.95 6.27
N PRO A 57 29.05 -9.64 6.07
CA PRO A 57 28.36 -8.68 6.98
C PRO A 57 26.88 -9.05 7.23
N SER A 58 26.34 -8.61 8.37
CA SER A 58 25.00 -9.03 8.82
C SER A 58 23.86 -8.52 7.92
N LEU A 59 22.93 -9.43 7.60
CA LEU A 59 21.61 -9.11 7.10
C LEU A 59 20.77 -8.35 8.15
N ALA A 60 19.80 -7.60 7.70
CA ALA A 60 18.85 -6.87 8.52
C ALA A 60 17.42 -7.11 8.03
N ASN A 61 16.44 -6.81 8.87
CA ASN A 61 15.05 -6.74 8.45
C ASN A 61 14.91 -5.69 7.33
N GLY A 62 14.10 -5.99 6.31
CA GLY A 62 13.92 -5.14 5.15
C GLY A 62 14.95 -5.35 4.03
N ASP A 63 15.93 -6.25 4.17
CA ASP A 63 16.80 -6.66 3.06
C ASP A 63 16.03 -7.55 2.08
N TYR A 64 16.28 -7.39 0.78
CA TYR A 64 15.70 -8.21 -0.27
C TYR A 64 16.76 -9.13 -0.88
N ILE A 65 16.75 -10.41 -0.57
CA ILE A 65 17.62 -11.41 -1.16
C ILE A 65 17.24 -11.59 -2.63
N ILE A 66 18.23 -11.46 -3.52
CA ILE A 66 18.05 -11.55 -4.98
C ILE A 66 18.89 -12.63 -5.64
N LYS A 67 19.95 -13.13 -4.96
CA LYS A 67 20.76 -14.27 -5.45
C LYS A 67 21.30 -15.11 -4.30
N VAL A 68 21.49 -16.39 -4.59
CA VAL A 68 22.26 -17.34 -3.77
C VAL A 68 23.38 -17.87 -4.65
N ASN A 69 24.62 -17.52 -4.32
CA ASN A 69 25.77 -17.68 -5.23
C ASN A 69 25.42 -17.08 -6.62
N ASP A 70 25.43 -17.87 -7.68
CA ASP A 70 25.13 -17.44 -9.04
C ASP A 70 23.65 -17.59 -9.44
N ILE A 71 22.79 -18.09 -8.54
CA ILE A 71 21.38 -18.38 -8.82
C ILE A 71 20.52 -17.18 -8.42
N GLU A 72 19.83 -16.56 -9.37
CA GLU A 72 18.83 -15.52 -9.11
C GLU A 72 17.60 -16.11 -8.42
N VAL A 73 17.06 -15.35 -7.45
CA VAL A 73 15.86 -15.73 -6.70
C VAL A 73 14.92 -14.53 -6.55
N SER A 74 13.64 -14.77 -6.77
CA SER A 74 12.59 -13.75 -6.69
C SER A 74 11.49 -14.10 -5.70
N ASN A 75 11.41 -15.37 -5.29
CA ASN A 75 10.40 -15.85 -4.34
C ASN A 75 10.99 -16.89 -3.39
N VAL A 76 10.23 -17.21 -2.34
CA VAL A 76 10.68 -18.13 -1.26
C VAL A 76 10.98 -19.53 -1.80
N ASN A 77 10.20 -20.03 -2.77
CA ASN A 77 10.45 -21.36 -3.35
C ASN A 77 11.75 -21.41 -4.13
N GLU A 78 12.04 -20.38 -4.94
CA GLU A 78 13.31 -20.25 -5.65
C GLU A 78 14.49 -20.12 -4.71
N LEU A 79 14.34 -19.36 -3.60
CA LEU A 79 15.36 -19.26 -2.55
C LEU A 79 15.63 -20.63 -1.93
N SER A 80 14.58 -21.38 -1.57
CA SER A 80 14.72 -22.73 -0.99
C SER A 80 15.44 -23.66 -1.95
N ASN A 81 14.99 -23.73 -3.20
CA ASN A 81 15.58 -24.58 -4.25
C ASN A 81 17.04 -24.19 -4.54
N ALA A 82 17.38 -22.90 -4.50
CA ALA A 82 18.74 -22.43 -4.69
C ALA A 82 19.65 -22.87 -3.54
N ILE A 83 19.19 -22.77 -2.30
CA ILE A 83 19.93 -23.22 -1.10
C ILE A 83 20.15 -24.74 -1.13
N GLU A 84 19.14 -25.52 -1.52
CA GLU A 84 19.21 -26.97 -1.60
C GLU A 84 20.32 -27.48 -2.53
N LYS A 85 20.66 -26.75 -3.59
CA LYS A 85 21.76 -27.11 -4.50
C LYS A 85 23.15 -27.05 -3.83
N TYR A 86 23.26 -26.39 -2.71
CA TYR A 86 24.51 -26.23 -1.97
C TYR A 86 24.52 -27.02 -0.64
N ILE A 87 23.64 -28.02 -0.50
CA ILE A 87 23.66 -28.97 0.61
C ILE A 87 25.04 -29.66 0.65
N GLY A 88 25.68 -29.62 1.83
CA GLY A 88 27.04 -30.14 1.99
C GLY A 88 28.13 -29.07 1.98
N ASN A 89 27.81 -27.83 1.62
CA ASN A 89 28.69 -26.68 1.83
C ASN A 89 28.44 -26.08 3.21
N ASP A 90 29.49 -25.51 3.83
CA ASP A 90 29.36 -24.84 5.12
C ASP A 90 28.70 -23.46 5.01
N THR A 91 28.86 -22.79 3.86
CA THR A 91 28.37 -21.44 3.62
C THR A 91 27.88 -21.24 2.20
N ILE A 92 27.03 -20.22 2.01
CA ILE A 92 26.62 -19.67 0.71
C ILE A 92 26.89 -18.16 0.67
N GLU A 93 27.13 -17.62 -0.52
CA GLU A 93 27.09 -16.18 -0.76
C GLU A 93 25.65 -15.77 -1.04
N VAL A 94 25.13 -14.77 -0.32
CA VAL A 94 23.82 -14.17 -0.52
C VAL A 94 24.01 -12.75 -1.03
N THR A 95 23.47 -12.46 -2.23
CA THR A 95 23.36 -11.10 -2.75
C THR A 95 22.00 -10.53 -2.38
N TYR A 96 21.98 -9.33 -1.83
CA TYR A 96 20.75 -8.67 -1.37
C TYR A 96 20.76 -7.17 -1.66
N ILE A 97 19.56 -6.59 -1.74
CA ILE A 97 19.35 -5.14 -1.87
C ILE A 97 18.99 -4.58 -0.49
N ARG A 98 19.68 -3.52 -0.08
CA ARG A 98 19.39 -2.69 1.11
C ARG A 98 19.35 -1.22 0.73
N LYS A 99 18.20 -0.57 0.85
CA LYS A 99 17.99 0.86 0.49
C LYS A 99 18.45 1.16 -0.95
N GLY A 100 18.07 0.30 -1.90
CA GLY A 100 18.41 0.43 -3.30
C GLY A 100 19.86 0.05 -3.69
N LEU A 101 20.70 -0.34 -2.73
CA LEU A 101 22.11 -0.73 -2.97
C LEU A 101 22.26 -2.23 -2.90
N GLU A 102 22.87 -2.82 -3.93
CA GLU A 102 23.24 -4.24 -3.94
C GLU A 102 24.44 -4.48 -3.02
N LYS A 103 24.36 -5.53 -2.21
CA LYS A 103 25.38 -5.96 -1.23
C LYS A 103 25.47 -7.47 -1.21
N LYS A 104 26.57 -7.99 -0.65
CA LYS A 104 26.80 -9.42 -0.49
C LYS A 104 27.14 -9.77 0.96
N THR A 105 26.75 -10.97 1.35
CA THR A 105 27.10 -11.56 2.65
C THR A 105 27.34 -13.06 2.50
N LYS A 106 28.15 -13.62 3.36
CA LYS A 106 28.26 -15.09 3.55
C LYS A 106 27.31 -15.51 4.65
N LEU A 107 26.47 -16.48 4.36
CA LEU A 107 25.49 -17.05 5.28
C LEU A 107 25.84 -18.53 5.53
N ASP A 108 25.90 -18.94 6.79
CA ASP A 108 26.17 -20.34 7.15
C ASP A 108 24.98 -21.23 6.80
N LEU A 109 25.25 -22.43 6.31
CA LEU A 109 24.26 -23.48 6.12
C LEU A 109 24.34 -24.47 7.28
N ILE A 110 23.33 -24.46 8.14
CA ILE A 110 23.30 -25.30 9.35
C ILE A 110 22.34 -26.46 9.11
N SER A 111 22.90 -27.67 9.02
CA SER A 111 22.07 -28.88 8.89
C SER A 111 21.64 -29.39 10.27
N ILE A 112 20.35 -29.60 10.45
CA ILE A 112 19.77 -30.25 11.63
C ILE A 112 18.83 -31.35 11.14
N ASP A 113 19.09 -32.59 11.51
CA ASP A 113 18.31 -33.77 11.08
C ASP A 113 18.09 -33.85 9.55
N GLY A 114 19.12 -33.49 8.79
CA GLY A 114 19.06 -33.48 7.31
C GLY A 114 18.34 -32.28 6.70
N VAL A 115 17.83 -31.34 7.51
CA VAL A 115 17.15 -30.12 7.04
C VAL A 115 18.07 -28.91 7.21
N ILE A 116 18.26 -28.15 6.14
CA ILE A 116 19.03 -26.89 6.19
C ILE A 116 18.22 -25.81 6.88
N LYS A 117 18.82 -25.18 7.87
CA LYS A 117 18.28 -24.04 8.61
C LYS A 117 19.16 -22.81 8.37
N THR A 118 18.58 -21.78 7.78
CA THR A 118 19.26 -20.50 7.52
C THR A 118 19.14 -19.50 8.68
N GLY A 119 18.22 -19.71 9.60
CA GLY A 119 17.94 -18.73 10.68
C GLY A 119 17.15 -17.50 10.24
N LEU A 120 16.63 -17.46 8.99
CA LEU A 120 15.92 -16.33 8.41
C LEU A 120 14.41 -16.58 8.35
N PHE A 121 13.61 -15.62 8.79
CA PHE A 121 12.21 -15.50 8.40
C PHE A 121 12.13 -14.62 7.17
N VAL A 122 11.47 -15.11 6.13
CA VAL A 122 11.41 -14.45 4.83
C VAL A 122 10.01 -14.43 4.24
N LYS A 123 9.73 -13.41 3.41
CA LYS A 123 8.51 -13.30 2.58
C LYS A 123 8.88 -12.84 1.17
N SER A 124 8.10 -13.25 0.18
CA SER A 124 8.21 -12.76 -1.20
C SER A 124 6.91 -12.17 -1.73
N SER A 125 5.83 -12.25 -0.96
CA SER A 125 4.55 -11.63 -1.28
C SER A 125 3.85 -11.15 -0.02
N ILE A 126 3.07 -10.07 -0.17
CA ILE A 126 2.25 -9.49 0.89
C ILE A 126 0.84 -9.36 0.37
N MET A 127 -0.11 -9.75 1.22
CA MET A 127 -1.52 -9.65 0.94
C MET A 127 -2.19 -8.74 1.96
N GLY A 128 -3.19 -7.98 1.49
CA GLY A 128 -3.93 -7.07 2.36
C GLY A 128 -5.31 -6.72 1.81
N ILE A 129 -6.02 -5.94 2.58
CA ILE A 129 -7.33 -5.38 2.25
C ILE A 129 -7.23 -3.87 2.27
N GLY A 130 -7.87 -3.23 1.30
CA GLY A 130 -7.99 -1.78 1.24
C GLY A 130 -9.27 -1.34 0.56
N THR A 131 -9.37 -0.06 0.30
CA THR A 131 -10.50 0.53 -0.42
C THR A 131 -9.99 1.32 -1.63
N LEU A 132 -10.65 1.17 -2.76
CA LEU A 132 -10.44 1.99 -3.95
C LEU A 132 -10.84 3.43 -3.64
N SER A 133 -9.99 4.40 -3.93
CA SER A 133 -10.28 5.82 -3.69
C SER A 133 -10.90 6.47 -4.92
N TYR A 134 -10.32 6.27 -6.09
CA TYR A 134 -10.79 6.83 -7.36
C TYR A 134 -10.24 6.07 -8.56
N ILE A 135 -10.84 6.32 -9.73
CA ILE A 135 -10.30 5.99 -11.05
C ILE A 135 -10.37 7.26 -11.90
N ASP A 136 -9.27 7.65 -12.54
CA ASP A 136 -9.29 8.69 -13.57
C ASP A 136 -9.88 8.12 -14.86
N PRO A 137 -10.98 8.71 -15.41
CA PRO A 137 -11.66 8.14 -16.55
C PRO A 137 -10.87 8.26 -17.86
N ASN A 138 -9.87 9.15 -17.93
CA ASN A 138 -9.10 9.42 -19.15
C ASN A 138 -7.85 8.55 -19.24
N THR A 139 -7.17 8.35 -18.11
CA THR A 139 -5.90 7.60 -18.03
C THR A 139 -6.09 6.17 -17.54
N LEU A 140 -7.25 5.86 -16.93
CA LEU A 140 -7.54 4.64 -16.19
C LEU A 140 -6.61 4.41 -15.01
N ILE A 141 -5.83 5.42 -14.60
CA ILE A 141 -5.05 5.35 -13.39
C ILE A 141 -5.99 5.37 -12.20
N TYR A 142 -5.82 4.39 -11.32
CA TYR A 142 -6.53 4.37 -10.05
C TYR A 142 -5.62 4.72 -8.89
N GLY A 143 -6.19 5.24 -7.81
CA GLY A 143 -5.56 5.37 -6.50
C GLY A 143 -6.35 4.63 -5.43
N ALA A 144 -5.63 4.02 -4.48
CA ALA A 144 -6.21 3.30 -3.35
C ALA A 144 -5.36 3.46 -2.08
N LEU A 145 -5.90 3.11 -0.91
CA LEU A 145 -5.29 3.14 0.43
C LEU A 145 -5.02 4.54 1.00
N GLY A 146 -4.46 5.46 0.23
CA GLY A 146 -4.01 6.77 0.73
C GLY A 146 -2.74 6.74 1.58
N HIS A 147 -2.07 5.59 1.67
CA HIS A 147 -0.78 5.37 2.34
C HIS A 147 -0.03 4.20 1.70
N GLU A 148 1.27 4.08 1.99
CA GLU A 148 2.08 2.96 1.50
C GLU A 148 1.69 1.62 2.14
N ILE A 149 1.98 0.54 1.40
CA ILE A 149 2.02 -0.82 1.94
C ILE A 149 3.35 -0.99 2.69
N VAL A 150 3.25 -1.37 3.96
CA VAL A 150 4.38 -1.73 4.82
C VAL A 150 4.29 -3.20 5.23
N GLU A 151 5.43 -3.82 5.49
CA GLU A 151 5.47 -5.17 6.07
C GLU A 151 5.24 -5.08 7.58
N SER A 152 4.29 -5.85 8.10
CA SER A 152 3.77 -5.72 9.47
C SER A 152 4.79 -6.00 10.59
N ASN A 153 5.75 -6.89 10.37
CA ASN A 153 6.73 -7.25 11.41
C ASN A 153 7.92 -6.28 11.43
N THR A 154 8.28 -5.71 10.28
CA THR A 154 9.44 -4.83 10.14
C THR A 154 9.07 -3.36 10.13
N ASN A 155 7.82 -3.05 9.83
CA ASN A 155 7.30 -1.71 9.55
C ASN A 155 8.04 -0.98 8.41
N GLU A 156 8.72 -1.75 7.55
CA GLU A 156 9.44 -1.22 6.39
C GLU A 156 8.50 -1.14 5.19
N LYS A 157 8.65 -0.06 4.40
CA LYS A 157 7.91 0.09 3.14
C LYS A 157 8.28 -1.03 2.17
N VAL A 158 7.27 -1.66 1.58
CA VAL A 158 7.48 -2.75 0.62
C VAL A 158 7.94 -2.19 -0.72
N GLU A 159 9.10 -2.65 -1.19
CA GLU A 159 9.53 -2.45 -2.57
C GLU A 159 8.88 -3.51 -3.45
N ILE A 160 7.92 -3.08 -4.26
CA ILE A 160 7.16 -3.98 -5.12
C ILE A 160 7.88 -4.24 -6.46
N LYS A 161 7.85 -5.49 -6.90
CA LYS A 161 8.21 -5.91 -8.25
C LYS A 161 6.98 -5.80 -9.16
N GLU A 162 5.89 -6.37 -8.71
CA GLU A 162 4.58 -6.37 -9.36
C GLU A 162 3.49 -6.52 -8.31
N GLY A 163 2.27 -6.17 -8.65
CA GLY A 163 1.13 -6.36 -7.77
C GLY A 163 -0.18 -6.31 -8.51
N THR A 164 -1.23 -6.81 -7.86
CA THR A 164 -2.57 -6.91 -8.42
C THR A 164 -3.61 -6.52 -7.39
N ILE A 165 -4.64 -5.82 -7.83
CA ILE A 165 -5.86 -5.58 -7.05
C ILE A 165 -6.98 -6.49 -7.55
N PHE A 166 -7.67 -7.11 -6.61
CA PHE A 166 -8.71 -8.11 -6.87
C PHE A 166 -10.06 -7.66 -6.34
N ASN A 167 -11.11 -8.20 -6.94
CA ASN A 167 -12.43 -8.16 -6.31
C ASN A 167 -12.40 -8.89 -4.97
N SER A 168 -13.07 -8.31 -3.97
CA SER A 168 -13.16 -8.91 -2.65
C SER A 168 -14.54 -8.72 -2.03
N PHE A 169 -14.94 -9.67 -1.17
CA PHE A 169 -16.19 -9.66 -0.46
C PHE A 169 -15.94 -9.61 1.03
N VAL A 170 -16.46 -8.60 1.71
CA VAL A 170 -16.40 -8.48 3.17
C VAL A 170 -17.33 -9.52 3.79
N THR A 171 -16.78 -10.41 4.59
CA THR A 171 -17.51 -11.52 5.23
C THR A 171 -17.71 -11.33 6.73
N GLY A 172 -17.00 -10.35 7.32
CA GLY A 172 -17.09 -10.03 8.75
C GLY A 172 -16.30 -8.80 9.11
N ILE A 173 -16.50 -8.34 10.32
CA ILE A 173 -15.84 -7.16 10.92
C ILE A 173 -15.32 -7.55 12.31
N GLU A 174 -14.05 -7.30 12.54
CA GLU A 174 -13.48 -7.18 13.88
C GLU A 174 -13.59 -5.72 14.31
N LYS A 175 -14.26 -5.46 15.45
CA LYS A 175 -14.49 -4.10 15.91
C LYS A 175 -13.22 -3.45 16.46
N SER A 176 -13.05 -2.16 16.19
CA SER A 176 -12.05 -1.35 16.88
C SER A 176 -12.41 -1.14 18.34
N ILE A 177 -11.42 -1.21 19.19
CA ILE A 177 -11.44 -0.76 20.58
C ILE A 177 -10.26 0.18 20.83
N ILE A 178 -10.31 0.97 21.88
CA ILE A 178 -9.20 1.86 22.26
C ILE A 178 -7.91 1.06 22.38
N GLY A 179 -6.86 1.50 21.71
CA GLY A 179 -5.55 0.84 21.68
C GLY A 179 -5.42 -0.30 20.67
N THR A 180 -6.52 -0.79 20.07
CA THR A 180 -6.49 -1.91 19.12
C THR A 180 -7.43 -1.64 17.95
N PRO A 181 -6.90 -1.28 16.77
CA PRO A 181 -7.71 -1.12 15.58
C PRO A 181 -8.36 -2.44 15.15
N GLY A 182 -9.64 -2.40 14.81
CA GLY A 182 -10.35 -3.51 14.20
C GLY A 182 -9.98 -3.70 12.73
N SER A 183 -10.61 -4.69 12.08
CA SER A 183 -10.33 -5.03 10.69
C SER A 183 -11.55 -5.54 9.94
N LYS A 184 -11.58 -5.35 8.61
CA LYS A 184 -12.45 -6.09 7.71
C LYS A 184 -11.91 -7.52 7.55
N ILE A 185 -12.79 -8.51 7.60
CA ILE A 185 -12.50 -9.89 7.18
C ILE A 185 -13.09 -10.05 5.79
N ALA A 186 -12.28 -10.40 4.80
CA ALA A 186 -12.74 -10.53 3.43
C ALA A 186 -12.21 -11.79 2.74
N LYS A 187 -12.98 -12.25 1.73
CA LYS A 187 -12.56 -13.28 0.78
C LYS A 187 -12.17 -12.62 -0.53
N PHE A 188 -11.03 -13.02 -1.09
CA PHE A 188 -10.53 -12.52 -2.36
C PHE A 188 -10.97 -13.41 -3.50
N ASN A 189 -11.46 -12.81 -4.58
CA ASN A 189 -11.73 -13.52 -5.83
C ASN A 189 -10.53 -13.35 -6.77
N TYR A 190 -9.56 -14.25 -6.67
CA TYR A 190 -8.33 -14.23 -7.47
C TYR A 190 -8.55 -14.38 -8.98
N ASN A 191 -9.73 -14.85 -9.38
CA ASN A 191 -10.08 -14.97 -10.80
C ASN A 191 -10.63 -13.66 -11.38
N TYR A 192 -10.81 -12.63 -10.56
CA TYR A 192 -11.37 -11.36 -10.99
C TYR A 192 -10.46 -10.20 -10.56
N GLU A 193 -9.53 -9.88 -11.44
CA GLU A 193 -8.57 -8.81 -11.26
C GLU A 193 -9.16 -7.48 -11.70
N PHE A 194 -9.01 -6.46 -10.87
CA PHE A 194 -9.41 -5.09 -11.21
C PHE A 194 -8.29 -4.29 -11.88
N GLY A 195 -7.04 -4.67 -11.68
CA GLY A 195 -5.90 -3.96 -12.23
C GLY A 195 -4.57 -4.36 -11.59
N ASN A 196 -3.49 -3.80 -12.14
CA ASN A 196 -2.13 -3.98 -11.61
C ASN A 196 -1.79 -2.93 -10.55
N ILE A 197 -0.70 -3.15 -9.81
CA ILE A 197 -0.09 -2.14 -8.93
C ILE A 197 1.28 -1.80 -9.49
N VAL A 198 1.48 -0.53 -9.85
CA VAL A 198 2.73 -0.04 -10.43
C VAL A 198 3.54 0.75 -9.41
N LYS A 199 2.85 1.47 -8.51
CA LYS A 199 3.49 2.33 -7.50
C LYS A 199 2.99 2.00 -6.10
N ASN A 200 3.92 1.99 -5.14
CA ASN A 200 3.65 1.99 -3.70
C ASN A 200 4.35 3.20 -3.09
N THR A 201 3.61 4.23 -2.78
CA THR A 201 4.15 5.51 -2.29
C THR A 201 3.45 5.92 -0.99
N ARG A 202 3.99 6.93 -0.30
CA ARG A 202 3.37 7.49 0.91
C ARG A 202 1.94 8.00 0.69
N TYR A 203 1.54 8.25 -0.55
CA TYR A 203 0.23 8.79 -0.92
C TYR A 203 -0.77 7.70 -1.30
N GLY A 204 -0.34 6.45 -1.38
CA GLY A 204 -1.17 5.31 -1.74
C GLY A 204 -0.49 4.32 -2.68
N ILE A 205 -1.31 3.39 -3.17
CA ILE A 205 -0.97 2.51 -4.28
C ILE A 205 -1.67 2.98 -5.55
N PHE A 206 -0.98 2.84 -6.68
CA PHE A 206 -1.47 3.29 -7.98
C PHE A 206 -1.15 2.26 -9.06
N GLY A 207 -1.96 2.25 -10.09
CA GLY A 207 -1.79 1.39 -11.26
C GLY A 207 -2.89 1.62 -12.28
N ILE A 208 -3.00 0.73 -13.25
CA ILE A 208 -4.03 0.81 -14.31
C ILE A 208 -5.22 -0.07 -13.91
N TYR A 209 -6.41 0.51 -13.95
CA TYR A 209 -7.66 -0.19 -13.74
C TYR A 209 -8.11 -0.87 -15.05
N ASN A 210 -8.29 -2.19 -15.03
CA ASN A 210 -8.52 -3.00 -16.22
C ASN A 210 -9.98 -3.46 -16.38
N ASP A 211 -10.82 -3.24 -15.36
CA ASP A 211 -12.24 -3.62 -15.42
C ASP A 211 -13.08 -2.50 -16.04
N LYS A 212 -14.35 -2.83 -16.33
CA LYS A 212 -15.31 -1.86 -16.90
C LYS A 212 -15.56 -0.71 -15.94
N ILE A 213 -15.45 0.51 -16.45
CA ILE A 213 -15.76 1.73 -15.72
C ILE A 213 -17.16 2.22 -16.08
N ASN A 214 -17.86 2.83 -15.12
CA ASN A 214 -19.13 3.53 -15.37
C ASN A 214 -18.86 5.03 -15.54
N SER A 215 -18.70 5.45 -16.79
CA SER A 215 -18.42 6.86 -17.13
C SER A 215 -19.56 7.83 -16.79
N ASN A 216 -20.74 7.34 -16.42
CA ASN A 216 -21.86 8.19 -15.99
C ASN A 216 -21.76 8.60 -14.51
N ASN A 217 -20.86 7.98 -13.75
CA ASN A 217 -20.70 8.25 -12.32
C ASN A 217 -19.46 9.13 -12.06
N LEU A 218 -19.41 10.29 -12.69
CA LEU A 218 -18.32 11.24 -12.50
C LEU A 218 -18.64 12.20 -11.37
N ILE A 219 -17.63 12.47 -10.52
CA ILE A 219 -17.71 13.45 -9.45
C ILE A 219 -16.57 14.47 -9.59
N LYS A 220 -16.88 15.72 -9.28
CA LYS A 220 -15.88 16.80 -9.33
C LYS A 220 -14.87 16.67 -8.19
N VAL A 221 -13.60 16.91 -8.49
CA VAL A 221 -12.53 17.07 -7.49
C VAL A 221 -12.73 18.40 -6.76
N GLY A 222 -12.58 18.40 -5.42
CA GLY A 222 -12.76 19.58 -4.59
C GLY A 222 -11.76 19.68 -3.47
N ASN A 223 -11.80 20.80 -2.77
CA ASN A 223 -11.00 21.04 -1.58
C ASN A 223 -11.79 20.71 -0.31
N ALA A 224 -11.15 20.02 0.62
CA ALA A 224 -11.74 19.73 1.92
C ALA A 224 -11.87 21.00 2.78
N LYS A 225 -12.96 21.09 3.56
CA LYS A 225 -13.23 22.16 4.54
C LYS A 225 -13.67 21.54 5.86
N ILE A 226 -13.52 22.27 6.95
CA ILE A 226 -14.09 21.86 8.24
C ILE A 226 -15.61 21.81 8.13
N GLY A 227 -16.24 20.77 8.70
CA GLY A 227 -17.67 20.55 8.73
C GLY A 227 -18.10 19.18 8.27
N SER A 228 -19.39 19.02 8.00
CA SER A 228 -20.03 17.75 7.63
C SER A 228 -19.46 17.21 6.32
N ALA A 229 -19.22 15.91 6.29
CA ALA A 229 -18.74 15.16 5.11
C ALA A 229 -19.23 13.71 5.18
N VAL A 230 -18.99 12.95 4.13
CA VAL A 230 -19.40 11.55 4.01
C VAL A 230 -18.21 10.71 3.57
N ILE A 231 -18.05 9.52 4.16
CA ILE A 231 -17.15 8.48 3.61
C ILE A 231 -17.98 7.39 2.96
N LYS A 232 -17.42 6.76 1.91
CA LYS A 232 -18.02 5.59 1.27
C LYS A 232 -17.11 4.38 1.44
N THR A 233 -17.67 3.26 1.90
CA THR A 233 -16.95 2.02 2.11
C THR A 233 -17.89 0.81 2.07
N VAL A 234 -17.33 -0.40 1.98
CA VAL A 234 -18.08 -1.65 2.09
C VAL A 234 -17.89 -2.23 3.49
N LEU A 235 -18.96 -2.60 4.17
CA LEU A 235 -18.91 -3.30 5.47
C LEU A 235 -19.49 -4.72 5.41
N ASN A 236 -20.22 -5.06 4.35
CA ASN A 236 -20.78 -6.39 4.16
C ASN A 236 -20.89 -6.71 2.66
N GLY A 237 -20.46 -7.89 2.25
CA GLY A 237 -20.46 -8.31 0.86
C GLY A 237 -19.56 -7.41 -0.01
N ASP A 238 -20.16 -6.83 -1.05
CA ASP A 238 -19.54 -5.88 -1.98
C ASP A 238 -20.33 -4.56 -2.08
N LYS A 239 -21.37 -4.40 -1.24
CA LYS A 239 -22.25 -3.23 -1.25
C LYS A 239 -21.57 -2.03 -0.65
N GLU A 240 -21.36 -1.00 -1.47
CA GLU A 240 -20.89 0.31 -1.02
C GLU A 240 -21.97 1.03 -0.23
N GLU A 241 -21.61 1.58 0.92
CA GLU A 241 -22.49 2.34 1.80
C GLU A 241 -21.81 3.65 2.21
N SER A 242 -22.62 4.67 2.43
CA SER A 242 -22.17 6.00 2.86
C SER A 242 -22.43 6.20 4.34
N PHE A 243 -21.45 6.84 5.01
CA PHE A 243 -21.50 7.11 6.45
C PHE A 243 -21.06 8.54 6.74
N ASN A 244 -21.75 9.18 7.67
CA ASN A 244 -21.51 10.57 8.04
C ASN A 244 -20.23 10.68 8.89
N ILE A 245 -19.43 11.69 8.57
CA ILE A 245 -18.27 12.12 9.34
C ILE A 245 -18.29 13.64 9.50
N GLU A 246 -17.48 14.14 10.41
CA GLU A 246 -17.22 15.56 10.56
C GLU A 246 -15.72 15.81 10.38
N ILE A 247 -15.33 16.63 9.40
CA ILE A 247 -13.97 17.10 9.25
C ILE A 247 -13.72 18.15 10.34
N THR A 248 -12.83 17.83 11.28
CA THR A 248 -12.57 18.66 12.47
C THR A 248 -11.33 19.54 12.32
N LYS A 249 -10.40 19.14 11.43
CA LYS A 249 -9.17 19.90 11.20
C LYS A 249 -8.64 19.67 9.78
N ILE A 250 -8.14 20.75 9.20
CA ILE A 250 -7.39 20.76 7.94
C ILE A 250 -5.94 21.16 8.22
N ASN A 251 -4.98 20.43 7.65
CA ASN A 251 -3.56 20.72 7.72
C ASN A 251 -2.96 20.71 6.30
N GLU A 252 -2.86 21.87 5.69
CA GLU A 252 -2.35 22.03 4.33
C GLU A 252 -0.85 21.76 4.21
N THR A 253 -0.10 21.95 5.29
CA THR A 253 1.36 21.74 5.32
C THR A 253 1.78 20.30 5.55
N SER A 254 0.85 19.44 5.99
CA SER A 254 1.13 18.01 6.16
C SER A 254 1.23 17.32 4.80
N ASP A 255 2.16 16.36 4.69
CA ASP A 255 2.29 15.55 3.48
C ASP A 255 1.11 14.58 3.28
N ILE A 256 0.73 13.85 4.31
CA ILE A 256 -0.21 12.71 4.20
C ILE A 256 -1.37 12.74 5.20
N LYS A 257 -1.36 13.57 6.23
CA LYS A 257 -2.43 13.68 7.23
C LYS A 257 -3.06 15.06 7.15
N ASN A 258 -3.65 15.35 5.99
CA ASN A 258 -4.20 16.68 5.67
C ASN A 258 -5.55 16.92 6.32
N ILE A 259 -6.36 15.86 6.47
CA ILE A 259 -7.71 15.89 7.01
C ILE A 259 -7.69 15.12 8.33
N THR A 260 -8.23 15.73 9.40
CA THR A 260 -8.61 15.00 10.62
C THR A 260 -10.12 14.99 10.68
N PHE A 261 -10.72 13.85 10.92
CA PHE A 261 -12.16 13.70 11.01
C PHE A 261 -12.59 12.88 12.22
N LYS A 262 -13.86 13.03 12.60
CA LYS A 262 -14.56 12.20 13.58
C LYS A 262 -15.75 11.53 12.90
N ILE A 263 -16.02 10.28 13.23
CA ILE A 263 -17.24 9.58 12.82
C ILE A 263 -18.43 10.24 13.52
N ASN A 264 -19.45 10.59 12.73
CA ASN A 264 -20.72 11.14 13.18
C ASN A 264 -21.87 10.31 12.60
N ASP A 265 -21.76 8.99 12.77
CA ASP A 265 -22.71 8.00 12.27
C ASP A 265 -22.79 6.82 13.26
N ASP A 266 -23.90 6.75 13.98
CA ASP A 266 -24.13 5.74 15.03
C ASP A 266 -24.16 4.33 14.45
N ARG A 267 -24.61 4.14 13.20
CA ARG A 267 -24.62 2.87 12.51
C ARG A 267 -23.21 2.38 12.25
N LEU A 268 -22.33 3.24 11.75
CA LEU A 268 -20.92 2.90 11.54
C LEU A 268 -20.24 2.53 12.86
N ILE A 269 -20.43 3.35 13.90
CA ILE A 269 -19.87 3.10 15.23
C ILE A 269 -20.35 1.76 15.79
N SER A 270 -21.66 1.48 15.70
CA SER A 270 -22.25 0.23 16.17
C SER A 270 -21.66 -0.99 15.45
N LEU A 271 -21.43 -0.91 14.12
CA LEU A 271 -20.95 -2.00 13.31
C LEU A 271 -19.45 -2.26 13.49
N THR A 272 -18.65 -1.20 13.56
CA THR A 272 -17.18 -1.28 13.46
C THR A 272 -16.43 -0.89 14.74
N GLY A 273 -17.09 -0.26 15.71
CA GLY A 273 -16.45 0.30 16.90
C GLY A 273 -15.57 1.53 16.60
N GLY A 274 -15.53 1.99 15.33
CA GLY A 274 -14.71 3.11 14.87
C GLY A 274 -14.12 2.90 13.49
N VAL A 275 -13.04 3.58 13.16
CA VAL A 275 -12.27 3.35 11.94
C VAL A 275 -11.54 2.00 12.07
N ILE A 276 -11.64 1.14 11.04
CA ILE A 276 -11.03 -0.19 11.01
C ILE A 276 -10.07 -0.36 9.83
N GLN A 277 -9.14 -1.30 9.94
CA GLN A 277 -8.27 -1.70 8.82
C GLN A 277 -9.12 -2.20 7.64
N GLY A 278 -8.69 -1.86 6.43
CA GLY A 278 -9.46 -2.09 5.20
C GLY A 278 -10.36 -0.91 4.80
N MET A 279 -10.63 0.07 5.68
CA MET A 279 -11.26 1.33 5.30
C MET A 279 -10.28 2.33 4.67
N SER A 280 -8.97 2.10 4.78
CA SER A 280 -7.95 2.94 4.12
C SER A 280 -8.21 3.02 2.62
N GLY A 281 -8.26 4.24 2.08
CA GLY A 281 -8.65 4.56 0.72
C GLY A 281 -10.13 4.91 0.55
N SER A 282 -10.98 4.76 1.58
CA SER A 282 -12.40 5.17 1.50
C SER A 282 -12.50 6.64 1.09
N PRO A 283 -13.15 6.97 -0.05
CA PRO A 283 -13.27 8.34 -0.52
C PRO A 283 -14.09 9.20 0.45
N ILE A 284 -13.67 10.44 0.63
CA ILE A 284 -14.33 11.46 1.44
C ILE A 284 -15.03 12.45 0.50
N PHE A 285 -16.32 12.64 0.72
CA PHE A 285 -17.16 13.53 -0.07
C PHE A 285 -17.65 14.71 0.78
N GLN A 286 -17.69 15.89 0.17
CA GLN A 286 -18.21 17.12 0.76
C GLN A 286 -18.76 18.01 -0.36
N ASP A 287 -19.98 18.56 -0.20
CA ASP A 287 -20.61 19.45 -1.18
C ASP A 287 -20.61 18.86 -2.62
N ASP A 288 -21.04 17.59 -2.76
CA ASP A 288 -21.06 16.85 -4.03
C ASP A 288 -19.71 16.76 -4.77
N LYS A 289 -18.61 16.84 -4.00
CA LYS A 289 -17.25 16.71 -4.52
C LYS A 289 -16.48 15.65 -3.75
N ILE A 290 -15.54 14.99 -4.43
CA ILE A 290 -14.55 14.18 -3.73
C ILE A 290 -13.41 15.09 -3.26
N VAL A 291 -13.11 15.06 -1.96
CA VAL A 291 -12.15 15.99 -1.33
C VAL A 291 -10.94 15.29 -0.71
N GLY A 292 -11.04 13.97 -0.50
CA GLY A 292 -9.97 13.20 0.12
C GLY A 292 -10.23 11.71 0.14
N ALA A 293 -9.31 10.99 0.76
CA ALA A 293 -9.44 9.58 1.09
C ALA A 293 -9.00 9.33 2.54
N LEU A 294 -9.70 8.44 3.24
CA LEU A 294 -9.34 7.99 4.58
C LEU A 294 -7.99 7.24 4.53
N THR A 295 -7.11 7.50 5.48
CA THR A 295 -5.79 6.85 5.54
C THR A 295 -5.57 6.03 6.80
N HIS A 296 -5.67 6.63 7.98
CA HIS A 296 -5.29 5.99 9.23
C HIS A 296 -6.34 6.22 10.33
N VAL A 297 -6.49 5.24 11.21
CA VAL A 297 -7.19 5.40 12.48
C VAL A 297 -6.32 6.12 13.51
N ILE A 298 -6.94 6.84 14.44
CA ILE A 298 -6.26 7.31 15.65
C ILE A 298 -6.44 6.24 16.72
N VAL A 299 -5.37 5.53 17.04
CA VAL A 299 -5.40 4.30 17.86
C VAL A 299 -6.02 4.54 19.24
N ASP A 300 -5.70 5.66 19.87
CA ASP A 300 -6.24 6.04 21.20
C ASP A 300 -7.66 6.62 21.13
N ASN A 301 -8.17 6.89 19.93
CA ASN A 301 -9.54 7.35 19.71
C ASN A 301 -10.07 6.79 18.36
N PRO A 302 -10.56 5.54 18.35
CA PRO A 302 -10.98 4.87 17.12
C PRO A 302 -12.16 5.55 16.40
N TYR A 303 -12.88 6.45 17.07
CA TYR A 303 -13.93 7.26 16.44
C TYR A 303 -13.38 8.37 15.55
N SER A 304 -12.07 8.57 15.53
CA SER A 304 -11.39 9.60 14.74
C SER A 304 -10.34 8.98 13.83
N GLY A 305 -10.07 9.66 12.72
CA GLY A 305 -9.07 9.21 11.75
C GLY A 305 -8.46 10.38 10.99
N TYR A 306 -7.48 10.01 10.17
CA TYR A 306 -6.81 10.90 9.23
C TYR A 306 -7.23 10.58 7.80
N GLY A 307 -7.19 11.59 6.96
CA GLY A 307 -7.34 11.49 5.53
C GLY A 307 -6.28 12.31 4.81
N ILE A 308 -6.10 11.99 3.54
CA ILE A 308 -5.25 12.71 2.59
C ILE A 308 -6.11 13.49 1.61
N PHE A 309 -5.64 14.65 1.14
CA PHE A 309 -6.31 15.37 0.05
C PHE A 309 -6.29 14.53 -1.22
N ILE A 310 -7.43 14.50 -1.92
CA ILE A 310 -7.53 13.70 -3.14
C ILE A 310 -6.58 14.21 -4.23
N GLN A 311 -6.33 15.51 -4.31
CA GLN A 311 -5.40 16.12 -5.27
C GLN A 311 -3.99 15.56 -5.13
N LYS A 312 -3.50 15.32 -3.89
CA LYS A 312 -2.18 14.73 -3.67
C LYS A 312 -2.07 13.30 -4.20
N MET A 313 -3.16 12.54 -4.06
CA MET A 313 -3.21 11.19 -4.64
C MET A 313 -3.25 11.25 -6.17
N LEU A 314 -4.04 12.15 -6.75
CA LEU A 314 -4.14 12.33 -8.19
C LEU A 314 -2.81 12.77 -8.81
N GLU A 315 -2.14 13.77 -8.22
CA GLU A 315 -0.81 14.23 -8.66
C GLU A 315 0.23 13.12 -8.61
N GLU A 316 0.22 12.29 -7.55
CA GLU A 316 1.15 11.17 -7.41
C GLU A 316 0.84 10.04 -8.40
N GLY A 317 -0.41 9.79 -8.69
CA GLY A 317 -0.84 8.83 -9.69
C GLY A 317 -0.28 9.14 -11.07
N GLU A 318 -0.40 10.39 -11.49
CA GLU A 318 0.00 10.87 -12.83
C GLU A 318 1.54 11.06 -13.01
N ARG A 319 2.31 11.16 -11.94
CA ARG A 319 3.80 11.22 -11.99
C ARG A 319 4.39 9.89 -12.43
#